data_84ac6d4631ccf5e703c6c1ef036a2c46
#
_entry.id   84ac6d4631ccf5e703c6c1ef036a2c46
#
_cell.length_a   1.000
_cell.length_b   1.000
_cell.length_c   1.000
_cell.angle_alpha   90.00
_cell.angle_beta   90.00
_cell.angle_gamma   90.00
#
_symmetry.space_group_name_H-M   'P 1'
#
loop_
_entity.id
_entity.type
_entity.pdbx_description
1 polymer ?
#
loop_
_entity_poly.entity_id
_entity_poly.type
_entity_poly.pdbx_seq_one_letter_code
_entity_poly.pdbx_strand_id
1 'polypeptide(L)'
;MRRRPLLLLLVFLSGSLTIGLAVTDSLVAFEALCFLVGMFTVTPQVLIPFAADLAPPHRRASAISIVLSGLLFGVLLARVIAGVIAEFTSWRVVYYMSIGVQFAILVVLYTVLPDWPAKNRGSGVTYFGILATMAKYAVTEPVLIQAGVMQFAASACFSNFWVTLTFLLGGPPYNYSTYVHVFIMTFWFAFLAWRCSCYFLIVWI
;
A
#
# COMPACT_ATOMS: atom_id res chain seq x y z
N MET A 1 20.50 0.34 10.01
CA MET A 1 19.97 -1.03 9.84
C MET A 1 20.09 -1.43 8.38
N ARG A 2 20.34 -2.70 8.06
CA ARG A 2 20.30 -3.20 6.69
C ARG A 2 18.83 -3.26 6.26
N ARG A 3 18.48 -2.65 5.14
CA ARG A 3 17.06 -2.51 4.69
C ARG A 3 16.45 -3.84 4.22
N ARG A 4 17.28 -4.73 3.64
CA ARG A 4 16.84 -6.04 3.16
C ARG A 4 16.23 -6.91 4.26
N PRO A 5 16.92 -7.20 5.39
CA PRO A 5 16.32 -8.02 6.44
C PRO A 5 15.09 -7.36 7.09
N LEU A 6 15.04 -6.03 7.16
CA LEU A 6 13.87 -5.32 7.65
C LEU A 6 12.64 -5.56 6.77
N LEU A 7 12.78 -5.42 5.44
CA LEU A 7 11.70 -5.67 4.50
C LEU A 7 11.21 -7.11 4.54
N LEU A 8 12.15 -8.07 4.56
CA LEU A 8 11.82 -9.50 4.65
C LEU A 8 11.08 -9.81 5.96
N LEU A 9 11.52 -9.24 7.07
CA LEU A 9 10.87 -9.41 8.38
C LEU A 9 9.45 -8.84 8.38
N LEU A 10 9.25 -7.64 7.83
CA LEU A 10 7.94 -7.00 7.77
C LEU A 10 6.96 -7.80 6.92
N VAL A 11 7.39 -8.27 5.74
CA VAL A 11 6.52 -9.09 4.87
C VAL A 11 6.23 -10.44 5.51
N PHE A 12 7.22 -11.08 6.15
CA PHE A 12 7.02 -12.34 6.86
C PHE A 12 6.04 -12.19 8.03
N LEU A 13 6.20 -11.16 8.86
CA LEU A 13 5.27 -10.89 9.98
C LEU A 13 3.87 -10.59 9.48
N SER A 14 3.73 -9.74 8.45
CA SER A 14 2.44 -9.45 7.84
C SER A 14 1.77 -10.74 7.31
N GLY A 15 2.52 -11.59 6.60
CA GLY A 15 2.02 -12.87 6.11
C GLY A 15 1.58 -13.82 7.23
N SER A 16 2.38 -13.91 8.30
CA SER A 16 2.04 -14.75 9.46
C SER A 16 0.78 -14.28 10.18
N LEU A 17 0.61 -12.95 10.34
CA LEU A 17 -0.61 -12.39 10.93
C LEU A 17 -1.83 -12.58 10.03
N THR A 18 -1.65 -12.55 8.71
CA THR A 18 -2.74 -12.82 7.76
C THR A 18 -3.24 -14.27 7.85
N ILE A 19 -2.36 -15.22 8.19
CA ILE A 19 -2.79 -16.61 8.51
C ILE A 19 -3.74 -16.61 9.71
N GLY A 20 -3.40 -15.86 10.76
CA GLY A 20 -4.28 -15.69 11.92
C GLY A 20 -5.67 -15.14 11.55
N LEU A 21 -5.72 -14.14 10.63
CA LEU A 21 -6.99 -13.59 10.13
C LEU A 21 -7.83 -14.63 9.36
N ALA A 22 -7.19 -15.52 8.59
CA ALA A 22 -7.88 -16.55 7.83
C ALA A 22 -8.55 -17.63 8.70
N VAL A 23 -7.98 -17.90 9.90
CA VAL A 23 -8.39 -19.01 10.78
C VAL A 23 -9.30 -18.53 11.93
N THR A 24 -9.21 -17.26 12.31
CA THR A 24 -9.94 -16.71 13.45
C THR A 24 -11.46 -16.68 13.23
N ASP A 25 -12.22 -17.13 14.24
CA ASP A 25 -13.69 -17.05 14.29
C ASP A 25 -14.20 -15.97 15.27
N SER A 26 -13.34 -15.43 16.13
CA SER A 26 -13.69 -14.39 17.10
C SER A 26 -13.54 -12.99 16.48
N LEU A 27 -14.60 -12.17 16.55
CA LEU A 27 -14.61 -10.79 16.04
C LEU A 27 -13.51 -9.95 16.70
N VAL A 28 -13.37 -10.03 18.02
CA VAL A 28 -12.38 -9.26 18.79
C VAL A 28 -10.95 -9.64 18.39
N ALA A 29 -10.68 -10.93 18.20
CA ALA A 29 -9.36 -11.38 17.73
C ALA A 29 -9.10 -10.94 16.27
N PHE A 30 -10.13 -10.95 15.43
CA PHE A 30 -10.05 -10.46 14.06
C PHE A 30 -9.68 -8.97 14.00
N GLU A 31 -10.35 -8.12 14.79
CA GLU A 31 -10.05 -6.69 14.86
C GLU A 31 -8.63 -6.42 15.38
N ALA A 32 -8.20 -7.13 16.43
CA ALA A 32 -6.85 -7.01 16.95
C ALA A 32 -5.77 -7.42 15.92
N LEU A 33 -6.02 -8.51 15.20
CA LEU A 33 -5.12 -8.96 14.12
C LEU A 33 -5.10 -7.97 12.95
N CYS A 34 -6.24 -7.40 12.56
CA CYS A 34 -6.30 -6.35 11.54
C CYS A 34 -5.45 -5.14 11.94
N PHE A 35 -5.53 -4.70 13.19
CA PHE A 35 -4.70 -3.61 13.70
C PHE A 35 -3.20 -3.95 13.61
N LEU A 36 -2.82 -5.15 14.05
CA LEU A 36 -1.42 -5.60 13.96
C LEU A 36 -0.93 -5.70 12.51
N VAL A 37 -1.71 -6.28 11.61
CA VAL A 37 -1.38 -6.32 10.17
C VAL A 37 -1.17 -4.90 9.64
N GLY A 38 -2.05 -3.95 9.99
CA GLY A 38 -1.91 -2.55 9.61
C GLY A 38 -0.59 -1.93 10.09
N MET A 39 -0.13 -2.26 11.30
CA MET A 39 1.17 -1.80 11.83
C MET A 39 2.36 -2.37 11.05
N PHE A 40 2.30 -3.61 10.59
CA PHE A 40 3.41 -4.27 9.87
C PHE A 40 3.37 -4.05 8.35
N THR A 41 2.25 -3.61 7.79
CA THR A 41 2.10 -3.32 6.34
C THR A 41 2.68 -1.94 5.96
N VAL A 42 3.87 -1.62 6.47
CA VAL A 42 4.60 -0.37 6.19
C VAL A 42 5.62 -0.56 5.05
N THR A 43 5.62 -1.72 4.43
CA THR A 43 6.58 -2.09 3.36
C THR A 43 6.64 -1.05 2.21
N PRO A 44 5.52 -0.48 1.69
CA PRO A 44 5.57 0.52 0.62
C PRO A 44 6.33 1.79 1.03
N GLN A 45 6.17 2.26 2.27
CA GLN A 45 6.86 3.46 2.79
C GLN A 45 8.39 3.25 2.87
N VAL A 46 8.84 2.02 3.01
CA VAL A 46 10.27 1.67 2.98
C VAL A 46 10.78 1.50 1.55
N LEU A 47 9.95 0.93 0.66
CA LEU A 47 10.32 0.67 -0.73
C LEU A 47 10.48 1.94 -1.56
N ILE A 48 9.62 2.96 -1.37
CA ILE A 48 9.67 4.21 -2.13
C ILE A 48 11.02 4.92 -1.97
N PRO A 49 11.49 5.25 -0.75
CA PRO A 49 12.80 5.87 -0.57
C PRO A 49 13.95 4.94 -0.93
N PHE A 50 13.77 3.62 -0.80
CA PHE A 50 14.76 2.65 -1.23
C PHE A 50 14.96 2.65 -2.74
N ALA A 51 13.89 2.70 -3.52
CA ALA A 51 13.96 2.83 -4.99
C ALA A 51 14.65 4.13 -5.42
N ALA A 52 14.37 5.25 -4.71
CA ALA A 52 15.02 6.52 -4.96
C ALA A 52 16.54 6.49 -4.66
N ASP A 53 16.95 5.73 -3.63
CA ASP A 53 18.36 5.58 -3.27
C ASP A 53 19.15 4.67 -4.23
N LEU A 54 18.48 3.70 -4.87
CA LEU A 54 19.09 2.82 -5.87
C LEU A 54 19.26 3.52 -7.24
N ALA A 55 18.39 4.46 -7.56
CA ALA A 55 18.41 5.14 -8.85
C ALA A 55 19.47 6.26 -8.91
N PRO A 56 20.13 6.47 -10.06
CA PRO A 56 21.00 7.61 -10.25
C PRO A 56 20.22 8.94 -10.12
N PRO A 57 20.88 10.05 -9.73
CA PRO A 57 20.19 11.30 -9.38
C PRO A 57 19.19 11.80 -10.43
N HIS A 58 19.51 11.67 -11.70
CA HIS A 58 18.67 12.11 -12.83
C HIS A 58 17.47 11.19 -13.10
N ARG A 59 17.40 9.97 -12.51
CA ARG A 59 16.30 9.00 -12.70
C ARG A 59 15.51 8.70 -11.43
N ARG A 60 15.76 9.42 -10.34
CA ARG A 60 15.08 9.17 -9.05
C ARG A 60 13.57 9.34 -9.15
N ALA A 61 13.10 10.41 -9.81
CA ALA A 61 11.69 10.66 -10.01
C ALA A 61 11.01 9.52 -10.79
N SER A 62 11.64 9.04 -11.85
CA SER A 62 11.16 7.94 -12.67
C SER A 62 11.09 6.62 -11.86
N ALA A 63 12.09 6.33 -11.03
CA ALA A 63 12.09 5.14 -10.18
C ALA A 63 10.95 5.18 -9.14
N ILE A 64 10.72 6.32 -8.51
CA ILE A 64 9.60 6.52 -7.58
C ILE A 64 8.27 6.34 -8.30
N SER A 65 8.11 6.91 -9.49
CA SER A 65 6.88 6.82 -10.29
C SER A 65 6.55 5.37 -10.66
N ILE A 66 7.54 4.57 -11.04
CA ILE A 66 7.36 3.14 -11.35
C ILE A 66 6.85 2.38 -10.11
N VAL A 67 7.44 2.61 -8.93
CA VAL A 67 7.02 1.97 -7.69
C VAL A 67 5.60 2.38 -7.29
N LEU A 68 5.27 3.66 -7.41
CA LEU A 68 3.93 4.18 -7.11
C LEU A 68 2.88 3.64 -8.09
N SER A 69 3.20 3.58 -9.38
CA SER A 69 2.32 3.00 -10.39
C SER A 69 2.05 1.52 -10.12
N GLY A 70 3.09 0.76 -9.75
CA GLY A 70 2.96 -0.63 -9.35
C GLY A 70 2.09 -0.80 -8.09
N LEU A 71 2.23 0.09 -7.10
CA LEU A 71 1.41 0.10 -5.90
C LEU A 71 -0.07 0.33 -6.24
N LEU A 72 -0.39 1.35 -7.03
CA LEU A 72 -1.76 1.66 -7.42
C LEU A 72 -2.38 0.53 -8.26
N PHE A 73 -1.63 0.01 -9.23
CA PHE A 73 -2.07 -1.13 -10.04
C PHE A 73 -2.32 -2.37 -9.18
N GLY A 74 -1.43 -2.65 -8.22
CA GLY A 74 -1.60 -3.75 -7.27
C GLY A 74 -2.85 -3.64 -6.41
N VAL A 75 -3.16 -2.42 -5.92
CA VAL A 75 -4.39 -2.16 -5.14
C VAL A 75 -5.64 -2.42 -5.98
N LEU A 76 -5.65 -1.98 -7.25
CA LEU A 76 -6.79 -2.21 -8.15
C LEU A 76 -6.96 -3.71 -8.46
N LEU A 77 -5.86 -4.37 -8.83
CA LEU A 77 -5.87 -5.79 -9.18
C LEU A 77 -6.33 -6.66 -7.99
N ALA A 78 -5.83 -6.37 -6.78
CA ALA A 78 -6.22 -7.09 -5.57
C ALA A 78 -7.73 -6.97 -5.29
N ARG A 79 -8.32 -5.78 -5.51
CA ARG A 79 -9.76 -5.57 -5.33
C ARG A 79 -10.60 -6.38 -6.34
N VAL A 80 -10.19 -6.38 -7.62
CA VAL A 80 -10.89 -7.17 -8.66
C VAL A 80 -10.86 -8.65 -8.33
N ILE A 81 -9.68 -9.17 -8.01
CA ILE A 81 -9.51 -10.59 -7.70
C ILE A 81 -10.29 -10.96 -6.42
N ALA A 82 -10.20 -10.14 -5.38
CA ALA A 82 -10.95 -10.36 -4.14
C ALA A 82 -12.46 -10.33 -4.37
N GLY A 83 -12.97 -9.40 -5.19
CA GLY A 83 -14.39 -9.32 -5.53
C GLY A 83 -14.87 -10.55 -6.31
N VAL A 84 -14.11 -11.02 -7.28
CA VAL A 84 -14.44 -12.23 -8.04
C VAL A 84 -14.43 -13.46 -7.15
N ILE A 85 -13.42 -13.63 -6.29
CA ILE A 85 -13.35 -14.78 -5.38
C ILE A 85 -14.49 -14.75 -4.37
N ALA A 86 -14.81 -13.58 -3.81
CA ALA A 86 -15.87 -13.44 -2.82
C ALA A 86 -17.27 -13.77 -3.36
N GLU A 87 -17.50 -13.60 -4.66
CA GLU A 87 -18.77 -13.96 -5.32
C GLU A 87 -18.97 -15.46 -5.41
N PHE A 88 -17.91 -16.21 -5.77
CA PHE A 88 -18.02 -17.66 -6.03
C PHE A 88 -17.66 -18.52 -4.83
N THR A 89 -17.03 -17.92 -3.78
CA THR A 89 -16.48 -18.70 -2.68
C THR A 89 -16.64 -17.91 -1.36
N SER A 90 -16.22 -18.51 -0.24
CA SER A 90 -16.25 -17.83 1.05
C SER A 90 -15.18 -16.73 1.15
N TRP A 91 -15.45 -15.69 1.93
CA TRP A 91 -14.52 -14.59 2.20
C TRP A 91 -13.13 -15.04 2.71
N ARG A 92 -13.06 -16.19 3.37
CA ARG A 92 -11.80 -16.77 3.87
C ARG A 92 -10.83 -17.15 2.76
N VAL A 93 -11.34 -17.56 1.58
CA VAL A 93 -10.50 -17.93 0.44
C VAL A 93 -9.69 -16.75 -0.08
N VAL A 94 -10.22 -15.52 0.05
CA VAL A 94 -9.49 -14.28 -0.28
C VAL A 94 -8.23 -14.14 0.60
N TYR A 95 -8.34 -14.47 1.90
CA TYR A 95 -7.18 -14.45 2.81
C TYR A 95 -6.17 -15.54 2.47
N TYR A 96 -6.59 -16.76 2.14
CA TYR A 96 -5.67 -17.82 1.70
C TYR A 96 -4.91 -17.43 0.43
N MET A 97 -5.60 -16.82 -0.54
CA MET A 97 -4.94 -16.27 -1.72
C MET A 97 -3.94 -15.17 -1.34
N SER A 98 -4.32 -14.26 -0.45
CA SER A 98 -3.44 -13.18 0.01
C SER A 98 -2.17 -13.74 0.68
N ILE A 99 -2.30 -14.78 1.49
CA ILE A 99 -1.15 -15.49 2.10
C ILE A 99 -0.23 -16.04 1.02
N GLY A 100 -0.78 -16.73 0.02
CA GLY A 100 0.00 -17.26 -1.10
C GLY A 100 0.78 -16.18 -1.83
N VAL A 101 0.14 -15.06 -2.15
CA VAL A 101 0.77 -13.91 -2.82
C VAL A 101 1.86 -13.29 -1.92
N GLN A 102 1.63 -13.12 -0.62
CA GLN A 102 2.61 -12.55 0.30
C GLN A 102 3.86 -13.41 0.42
N PHE A 103 3.72 -14.74 0.53
CA PHE A 103 4.86 -15.63 0.56
C PHE A 103 5.57 -15.71 -0.80
N ALA A 104 4.86 -15.66 -1.92
CA ALA A 104 5.48 -15.55 -3.24
C ALA A 104 6.31 -14.26 -3.35
N ILE A 105 5.77 -13.11 -2.91
CA ILE A 105 6.49 -11.84 -2.85
C ILE A 105 7.71 -11.94 -1.93
N LEU A 106 7.62 -12.62 -0.79
CA LEU A 106 8.72 -12.83 0.13
C LEU A 106 9.88 -13.57 -0.56
N VAL A 107 9.58 -14.64 -1.31
CA VAL A 107 10.58 -15.39 -2.09
C VAL A 107 11.21 -14.51 -3.16
N VAL A 108 10.41 -13.75 -3.91
CA VAL A 108 10.91 -12.82 -4.93
C VAL A 108 11.81 -11.75 -4.31
N LEU A 109 11.41 -11.14 -3.20
CA LEU A 109 12.22 -10.16 -2.49
C LEU A 109 13.53 -10.77 -1.98
N TYR A 110 13.48 -12.00 -1.48
CA TYR A 110 14.67 -12.68 -1.00
C TYR A 110 15.69 -12.93 -2.13
N THR A 111 15.22 -13.28 -3.33
CA THR A 111 16.09 -13.60 -4.48
C THR A 111 16.56 -12.36 -5.24
N VAL A 112 15.69 -11.36 -5.41
CA VAL A 112 15.96 -10.19 -6.28
C VAL A 112 16.58 -9.02 -5.53
N LEU A 113 16.28 -8.86 -4.21
CA LEU A 113 16.71 -7.69 -3.47
C LEU A 113 18.22 -7.77 -3.12
N PRO A 114 19.07 -6.85 -3.65
CA PRO A 114 20.48 -6.82 -3.33
C PRO A 114 20.72 -6.38 -1.88
N ASP A 115 21.80 -6.87 -1.28
CA ASP A 115 22.22 -6.49 0.06
C ASP A 115 22.90 -5.11 -0.01
N TRP A 116 22.20 -4.08 0.45
CA TRP A 116 22.72 -2.71 0.44
C TRP A 116 23.23 -2.31 1.82
N PRO A 117 24.45 -1.80 1.94
CA PRO A 117 25.00 -1.37 3.22
C PRO A 117 24.19 -0.23 3.82
N ALA A 118 24.11 -0.20 5.16
CA ALA A 118 23.43 0.88 5.87
C ALA A 118 24.11 2.22 5.59
N LYS A 119 23.39 3.18 5.03
CA LYS A 119 23.89 4.51 4.62
C LYS A 119 24.45 5.34 5.79
N ASN A 120 23.98 5.09 7.01
CA ASN A 120 24.34 5.85 8.22
C ASN A 120 25.26 5.06 9.18
N ARG A 121 26.17 4.23 8.70
CA ARG A 121 27.19 3.62 9.55
C ARG A 121 28.18 4.72 10.01
N GLY A 122 28.12 5.09 11.28
CA GLY A 122 29.05 6.03 11.90
C GLY A 122 28.54 7.46 12.09
N SER A 123 27.32 7.80 11.74
CA SER A 123 26.79 9.17 11.87
C SER A 123 26.42 9.57 13.29
N GLY A 124 26.53 8.70 14.29
CA GLY A 124 26.20 9.01 15.71
C GLY A 124 24.74 9.38 15.97
N VAL A 125 23.88 9.29 14.96
CA VAL A 125 22.47 9.73 15.05
C VAL A 125 21.66 8.65 15.78
N THR A 126 21.15 9.02 16.96
CA THR A 126 20.30 8.17 17.78
C THR A 126 18.89 8.10 17.18
N TYR A 127 18.24 6.94 17.31
CA TYR A 127 16.86 6.73 16.81
C TYR A 127 15.88 7.79 17.34
N PHE A 128 15.95 8.10 18.63
CA PHE A 128 15.14 9.17 19.24
C PHE A 128 15.46 10.56 18.69
N GLY A 129 16.72 10.83 18.33
CA GLY A 129 17.14 12.07 17.68
C GLY A 129 16.51 12.24 16.31
N ILE A 130 16.39 11.15 15.53
CA ILE A 130 15.68 11.15 14.24
C ILE A 130 14.20 11.46 14.44
N LEU A 131 13.53 10.77 15.37
CA LEU A 131 12.12 11.00 15.68
C LEU A 131 11.84 12.43 16.15
N ALA A 132 12.68 12.96 17.04
CA ALA A 132 12.56 14.34 17.50
C ALA A 132 12.73 15.35 16.35
N THR A 133 13.68 15.09 15.44
CA THR A 133 13.90 15.93 14.27
C THR A 133 12.72 15.85 13.30
N MET A 134 12.17 14.67 13.07
CA MET A 134 10.96 14.48 12.25
C MET A 134 9.75 15.21 12.85
N ALA A 135 9.53 15.08 14.18
CA ALA A 135 8.46 15.78 14.87
C ALA A 135 8.64 17.30 14.81
N LYS A 136 9.88 17.79 14.97
CA LYS A 136 10.20 19.21 14.82
C LYS A 136 9.86 19.70 13.41
N TYR A 137 10.30 19.04 12.36
CA TYR A 137 10.00 19.46 10.98
C TYR A 137 8.51 19.34 10.65
N ALA A 138 7.79 18.36 11.18
CA ALA A 138 6.36 18.22 11.01
C ALA A 138 5.55 19.42 11.53
N VAL A 139 6.11 20.19 12.49
CA VAL A 139 5.44 21.36 13.07
C VAL A 139 6.04 22.68 12.55
N THR A 140 7.33 22.71 12.20
CA THR A 140 8.03 23.96 11.84
C THR A 140 8.04 24.25 10.34
N GLU A 141 7.97 23.21 9.49
CA GLU A 141 8.05 23.40 8.03
C GLU A 141 6.65 23.52 7.40
N PRO A 142 6.23 24.73 6.97
CA PRO A 142 4.86 24.94 6.47
C PRO A 142 4.57 24.13 5.20
N VAL A 143 5.56 23.88 4.36
CA VAL A 143 5.41 23.05 3.13
C VAL A 143 5.09 21.61 3.51
N LEU A 144 5.71 21.09 4.57
CA LEU A 144 5.47 19.72 5.03
C LEU A 144 4.06 19.57 5.63
N ILE A 145 3.63 20.58 6.39
CA ILE A 145 2.28 20.63 6.97
C ILE A 145 1.23 20.67 5.86
N GLN A 146 1.42 21.55 4.87
CA GLN A 146 0.52 21.67 3.73
C GLN A 146 0.43 20.36 2.94
N ALA A 147 1.56 19.75 2.63
CA ALA A 147 1.61 18.45 1.93
C ALA A 147 0.93 17.35 2.74
N GLY A 148 1.12 17.33 4.06
CA GLY A 148 0.47 16.39 4.97
C GLY A 148 -1.06 16.54 4.99
N VAL A 149 -1.57 17.76 5.07
CA VAL A 149 -3.01 18.05 5.03
C VAL A 149 -3.61 17.64 3.68
N MET A 150 -2.93 17.97 2.58
CA MET A 150 -3.38 17.55 1.24
C MET A 150 -3.43 16.02 1.10
N GLN A 151 -2.40 15.32 1.58
CA GLN A 151 -2.36 13.86 1.54
C GLN A 151 -3.43 13.23 2.44
N PHE A 152 -3.67 13.79 3.61
CA PHE A 152 -4.74 13.36 4.51
C PHE A 152 -6.12 13.54 3.86
N ALA A 153 -6.42 14.70 3.29
CA ALA A 153 -7.66 14.97 2.59
C ALA A 153 -7.87 14.03 1.39
N ALA A 154 -6.82 13.83 0.58
CA ALA A 154 -6.88 12.91 -0.56
C ALA A 154 -7.15 11.46 -0.12
N SER A 155 -6.49 10.99 0.94
CA SER A 155 -6.70 9.65 1.48
C SER A 155 -8.10 9.48 2.09
N ALA A 156 -8.61 10.49 2.78
CA ALA A 156 -9.95 10.49 3.34
C ALA A 156 -11.01 10.44 2.22
N CYS A 157 -10.89 11.26 1.19
CA CYS A 157 -11.77 11.22 0.02
C CYS A 157 -11.73 9.86 -0.68
N PHE A 158 -10.53 9.31 -0.88
CA PHE A 158 -10.36 8.00 -1.51
C PHE A 158 -11.04 6.88 -0.71
N SER A 159 -10.82 6.86 0.61
CA SER A 159 -11.41 5.84 1.49
C SER A 159 -12.93 5.97 1.56
N ASN A 160 -13.45 7.18 1.74
CA ASN A 160 -14.89 7.42 1.76
C ASN A 160 -15.55 7.04 0.43
N PHE A 161 -14.95 7.39 -0.69
CA PHE A 161 -15.47 7.01 -2.01
C PHE A 161 -15.65 5.49 -2.11
N TRP A 162 -14.63 4.69 -1.78
CA TRP A 162 -14.71 3.24 -1.87
C TRP A 162 -15.75 2.63 -0.92
N VAL A 163 -15.80 3.09 0.31
CA VAL A 163 -16.77 2.60 1.31
C VAL A 163 -18.19 2.95 0.89
N THR A 164 -18.46 4.22 0.62
CA THR A 164 -19.80 4.70 0.27
C THR A 164 -20.33 4.03 -1.00
N LEU A 165 -19.47 3.89 -2.01
CA LEU A 165 -19.85 3.32 -3.28
C LEU A 165 -20.16 1.82 -3.18
N THR A 166 -19.44 1.09 -2.34
CA THR A 166 -19.73 -0.33 -2.08
C THR A 166 -21.10 -0.51 -1.42
N PHE A 167 -21.45 0.31 -0.43
CA PHE A 167 -22.77 0.27 0.21
C PHE A 167 -23.89 0.74 -0.70
N LEU A 168 -23.65 1.79 -1.49
CA LEU A 168 -24.65 2.34 -2.42
C LEU A 168 -25.04 1.32 -3.48
N LEU A 169 -24.09 0.65 -4.08
CA LEU A 169 -24.34 -0.28 -5.18
C LEU A 169 -24.81 -1.66 -4.68
N GLY A 170 -24.42 -2.08 -3.47
CA GLY A 170 -24.89 -3.31 -2.82
C GLY A 170 -26.29 -3.20 -2.21
N GLY A 171 -26.79 -1.96 -1.98
CA GLY A 171 -28.11 -1.71 -1.41
C GLY A 171 -29.21 -1.48 -2.44
N PRO A 172 -30.50 -1.46 -1.99
CA PRO A 172 -31.61 -1.07 -2.86
C PRO A 172 -31.44 0.42 -3.32
N PRO A 173 -31.77 0.77 -4.56
CA PRO A 173 -32.45 -0.02 -5.60
C PRO A 173 -31.53 -0.84 -6.51
N TYR A 174 -30.19 -0.73 -6.39
CA TYR A 174 -29.27 -1.27 -7.38
C TYR A 174 -29.04 -2.78 -7.24
N ASN A 175 -28.82 -3.28 -6.02
CA ASN A 175 -28.60 -4.71 -5.71
C ASN A 175 -27.63 -5.42 -6.68
N TYR A 176 -26.58 -4.72 -7.12
CA TYR A 176 -25.58 -5.33 -8.00
C TYR A 176 -24.72 -6.33 -7.23
N SER A 177 -24.27 -7.37 -7.90
CA SER A 177 -23.34 -8.33 -7.31
C SER A 177 -21.93 -7.72 -7.14
N THR A 178 -21.18 -8.24 -6.18
CA THR A 178 -19.90 -7.67 -5.74
C THR A 178 -18.88 -7.54 -6.88
N TYR A 179 -18.84 -8.51 -7.82
CA TYR A 179 -17.89 -8.45 -8.94
C TYR A 179 -18.19 -7.31 -9.92
N VAL A 180 -19.48 -7.01 -10.17
CA VAL A 180 -19.89 -5.91 -11.07
C VAL A 180 -19.46 -4.56 -10.50
N HIS A 181 -19.61 -4.36 -9.19
CA HIS A 181 -19.16 -3.15 -8.51
C HIS A 181 -17.67 -2.94 -8.71
N VAL A 182 -16.88 -3.96 -8.38
CA VAL A 182 -15.42 -3.88 -8.42
C VAL A 182 -14.93 -3.68 -9.84
N PHE A 183 -15.56 -4.33 -10.84
CA PHE A 183 -15.19 -4.21 -12.25
C PHE A 183 -15.45 -2.81 -12.80
N ILE A 184 -16.67 -2.27 -12.60
CA ILE A 184 -17.05 -0.93 -13.06
C ILE A 184 -16.12 0.12 -12.44
N MET A 185 -15.86 0.02 -11.13
CA MET A 185 -15.01 0.96 -10.42
C MET A 185 -13.56 0.92 -10.85
N THR A 186 -13.03 -0.29 -11.08
CA THR A 186 -11.65 -0.46 -11.56
C THR A 186 -11.49 0.16 -12.94
N PHE A 187 -12.46 -0.04 -13.82
CA PHE A 187 -12.45 0.54 -15.18
C PHE A 187 -12.51 2.08 -15.14
N TRP A 188 -13.39 2.66 -14.33
CA TRP A 188 -13.49 4.11 -14.16
C TRP A 188 -12.23 4.72 -13.56
N PHE A 189 -11.65 4.06 -12.58
CA PHE A 189 -10.40 4.54 -11.95
C PHE A 189 -9.21 4.45 -12.89
N ALA A 190 -9.11 3.38 -13.65
CA ALA A 190 -8.09 3.23 -14.70
C ALA A 190 -8.25 4.30 -15.79
N PHE A 191 -9.49 4.61 -16.19
CA PHE A 191 -9.80 5.65 -17.17
C PHE A 191 -9.44 7.06 -16.64
N LEU A 192 -9.75 7.38 -15.38
CA LEU A 192 -9.38 8.64 -14.76
C LEU A 192 -7.87 8.78 -14.59
N ALA A 193 -7.19 7.73 -14.16
CA ALA A 193 -5.74 7.70 -14.06
C ALA A 193 -5.06 7.89 -15.42
N TRP A 194 -5.59 7.27 -16.47
CA TRP A 194 -5.17 7.47 -17.85
C TRP A 194 -5.31 8.94 -18.28
N ARG A 195 -6.48 9.56 -18.03
CA ARG A 195 -6.70 10.97 -18.35
C ARG A 195 -5.76 11.91 -17.59
N CYS A 196 -5.58 11.70 -16.29
CA CYS A 196 -4.63 12.48 -15.50
C CYS A 196 -3.19 12.35 -16.02
N SER A 197 -2.77 11.15 -16.38
CA SER A 197 -1.43 10.89 -16.95
C SER A 197 -1.25 11.58 -18.31
N CYS A 198 -2.28 11.55 -19.15
CA CYS A 198 -2.26 12.28 -20.44
C CYS A 198 -2.22 13.80 -20.25
N TYR A 199 -2.98 14.36 -19.30
CA TYR A 199 -2.93 15.78 -18.99
C TYR A 199 -1.55 16.20 -18.46
N PHE A 200 -0.95 15.38 -17.60
CA PHE A 200 0.40 15.65 -17.07
C PHE A 200 1.46 15.63 -18.18
N LEU A 201 1.36 14.70 -19.11
CA LEU A 201 2.24 14.64 -20.29
C LEU A 201 2.07 15.86 -21.22
N ILE A 202 0.84 16.34 -21.42
CA ILE A 202 0.55 17.49 -22.30
C ILE A 202 1.02 18.81 -21.68
N VAL A 203 0.98 18.93 -20.36
CA VAL A 203 1.41 20.18 -19.65
C VAL A 203 2.93 20.25 -19.49
N TRP A 204 3.67 19.14 -19.62
CA TRP A 204 5.14 19.08 -19.44
C TRP A 204 5.91 18.90 -20.77
N ILE A 205 5.25 18.84 -21.92
CA ILE A 205 5.82 18.98 -23.28
C ILE A 205 5.53 20.38 -23.81
#